data_8a0c223f7f4356fbfe0947ecad05a564
#
_entry.id   8a0c223f7f4356fbfe0947ecad05a564
#
_cell.length_a   1.000
_cell.length_b   1.000
_cell.length_c   1.000
_cell.angle_alpha   90.00
_cell.angle_beta   90.00
_cell.angle_gamma   90.00
#
_symmetry.space_group_name_H-M   'P 1'
#
loop_
_entity.id
_entity.type
_entity.pdbx_description
1 polymer ?
#
loop_
_entity_poly.entity_id
_entity_poly.type
_entity_poly.pdbx_seq_one_letter_code
_entity_poly.pdbx_strand_id
1 'polypeptide(L)'
;MIREANLPWKTEKEKATFKIIYFMQIDNNQLLRFTTAGSVDDGKSTLIGRLLYDSKALFEDQLAAIELTSKRKGHKGIDLALFTDGLRDEREQGITIDVAYRYFTTPKRKFIIADTPGHIQYTRNMVTGASTANVAIILIDVRHGVMEQTKRHAFIASLLQIPHVIVCINKMDLVDYSEEIYNKINIQFEEFSSKLYAKDIRFIPISALDGDNVVNRSKNMDWYQGAPLLNTL
;
A
#
# COMPACT_ATOMS: atom_id res chain seq x y z
N MET A 1 -22.06 -15.93 -9.01
CA MET A 1 -23.19 -16.03 -9.96
C MET A 1 -24.45 -16.32 -9.15
N ILE A 2 -25.23 -15.29 -8.82
CA ILE A 2 -26.53 -15.46 -8.12
C ILE A 2 -27.53 -15.89 -9.20
N ARG A 3 -28.17 -17.05 -8.98
CA ARG A 3 -29.19 -17.54 -9.91
C ARG A 3 -30.38 -16.57 -9.90
N GLU A 4 -30.65 -15.91 -11.02
CA GLU A 4 -31.77 -14.97 -11.23
C GLU A 4 -33.18 -15.58 -11.11
N ALA A 5 -33.27 -16.88 -10.82
CA ALA A 5 -34.49 -17.68 -11.05
C ALA A 5 -35.58 -17.58 -9.98
N ASN A 6 -35.39 -16.87 -8.84
CA ASN A 6 -36.38 -16.88 -7.75
C ASN A 6 -36.58 -15.51 -7.02
N LEU A 7 -36.44 -14.39 -7.70
CA LEU A 7 -36.73 -13.09 -7.10
C LEU A 7 -38.09 -12.56 -7.62
N PRO A 8 -39.00 -12.07 -6.75
CA PRO A 8 -40.38 -11.76 -7.08
C PRO A 8 -40.51 -10.35 -7.72
N TRP A 9 -39.88 -10.16 -8.85
CA TRP A 9 -40.01 -8.91 -9.59
C TRP A 9 -41.35 -8.86 -10.33
N LYS A 10 -42.14 -7.80 -10.08
CA LYS A 10 -43.41 -7.58 -10.77
C LYS A 10 -43.26 -6.78 -12.06
N THR A 11 -42.15 -6.00 -12.20
CA THR A 11 -41.92 -5.15 -13.39
C THR A 11 -40.43 -5.09 -13.78
N GLU A 12 -40.14 -4.86 -15.06
CA GLU A 12 -38.77 -4.63 -15.56
C GLU A 12 -38.11 -3.38 -14.93
N LYS A 13 -38.93 -2.39 -14.51
CA LYS A 13 -38.46 -1.19 -13.84
C LYS A 13 -37.96 -1.49 -12.42
N GLU A 14 -38.60 -2.37 -11.68
CA GLU A 14 -38.16 -2.84 -10.35
C GLU A 14 -36.85 -3.62 -10.45
N LYS A 15 -36.75 -4.46 -11.48
CA LYS A 15 -35.53 -5.22 -11.78
C LYS A 15 -34.35 -4.30 -12.12
N ALA A 16 -34.59 -3.27 -12.94
CA ALA A 16 -33.56 -2.26 -13.27
C ALA A 16 -33.16 -1.43 -12.04
N THR A 17 -34.12 -0.99 -11.21
CA THR A 17 -33.86 -0.23 -10.01
C THR A 17 -33.08 -1.06 -8.98
N PHE A 18 -33.44 -2.32 -8.77
CA PHE A 18 -32.67 -3.24 -7.91
C PHE A 18 -31.26 -3.46 -8.44
N LYS A 19 -31.11 -3.66 -9.75
CA LYS A 19 -29.79 -3.84 -10.37
C LYS A 19 -28.92 -2.60 -10.13
N ILE A 20 -29.47 -1.40 -10.24
CA ILE A 20 -28.78 -0.14 -9.93
C ILE A 20 -28.42 -0.04 -8.45
N ILE A 21 -29.37 -0.32 -7.55
CA ILE A 21 -29.15 -0.28 -6.09
C ILE A 21 -28.14 -1.35 -5.68
N TYR A 22 -28.24 -2.56 -6.22
CA TYR A 22 -27.30 -3.66 -5.99
C TYR A 22 -25.90 -3.32 -6.50
N PHE A 23 -25.78 -2.72 -7.70
CA PHE A 23 -24.50 -2.22 -8.22
C PHE A 23 -23.94 -1.06 -7.38
N MET A 24 -24.79 -0.16 -6.89
CA MET A 24 -24.37 0.94 -6.01
C MET A 24 -23.96 0.42 -4.62
N GLN A 25 -24.62 -0.58 -4.05
CA GLN A 25 -24.24 -1.21 -2.79
C GLN A 25 -22.95 -2.04 -2.91
N ILE A 26 -22.76 -2.76 -4.02
CA ILE A 26 -21.51 -3.45 -4.31
C ILE A 26 -20.37 -2.45 -4.46
N ASP A 27 -20.59 -1.31 -5.12
CA ASP A 27 -19.56 -0.29 -5.36
C ASP A 27 -19.09 0.39 -4.06
N ASN A 28 -19.99 0.62 -3.10
CA ASN A 28 -19.61 1.25 -1.82
C ASN A 28 -18.88 0.30 -0.85
N ASN A 29 -19.15 -1.00 -0.87
CA ASN A 29 -18.46 -1.98 -0.03
C ASN A 29 -17.11 -2.47 -0.61
N GLN A 30 -16.78 -2.06 -1.84
CA GLN A 30 -15.58 -2.51 -2.54
C GLN A 30 -14.48 -1.45 -2.65
N LEU A 31 -14.68 -0.25 -2.10
CA LEU A 31 -13.67 0.79 -2.14
C LEU A 31 -12.87 0.80 -0.84
N LEU A 32 -11.57 0.59 -0.93
CA LEU A 32 -10.64 0.76 0.17
C LEU A 32 -9.72 1.95 -0.08
N ARG A 33 -9.62 2.83 0.92
CA ARG A 33 -8.64 3.91 0.94
C ARG A 33 -7.51 3.55 1.88
N PHE A 34 -6.28 3.60 1.42
CA PHE A 34 -5.14 3.42 2.29
C PHE A 34 -4.07 4.47 2.04
N THR A 35 -3.30 4.75 3.07
CA THR A 35 -2.14 5.63 3.00
C THR A 35 -0.86 4.85 3.22
N THR A 36 0.23 5.28 2.58
CA THR A 36 1.56 4.76 2.86
C THR A 36 2.32 5.76 3.72
N ALA A 37 2.99 5.28 4.75
CA ALA A 37 3.78 6.07 5.68
C ALA A 37 5.10 5.34 5.99
N GLY A 38 6.10 6.07 6.45
CA GLY A 38 7.45 5.54 6.72
C GLY A 38 8.49 6.61 6.48
N SER A 39 9.72 6.38 6.88
CA SER A 39 10.84 7.30 6.67
C SER A 39 11.17 7.47 5.18
N VAL A 40 12.01 8.44 4.88
CA VAL A 40 12.63 8.54 3.57
C VAL A 40 13.41 7.25 3.32
N ASP A 41 13.39 6.76 2.09
CA ASP A 41 14.06 5.53 1.64
C ASP A 41 13.53 4.21 2.22
N ASP A 42 12.44 4.20 2.99
CA ASP A 42 11.80 2.95 3.44
C ASP A 42 11.13 2.17 2.29
N GLY A 43 11.04 2.77 1.08
CA GLY A 43 10.53 2.13 -0.14
C GLY A 43 9.05 2.32 -0.40
N LYS A 44 8.45 3.42 0.08
CA LYS A 44 7.02 3.75 -0.16
C LYS A 44 6.69 3.79 -1.64
N SER A 45 7.41 4.61 -2.40
CA SER A 45 7.21 4.76 -3.85
C SER A 45 7.44 3.43 -4.59
N THR A 46 8.44 2.66 -4.19
CA THR A 46 8.71 1.33 -4.76
C THR A 46 7.55 0.37 -4.49
N LEU A 47 6.99 0.36 -3.27
CA LEU A 47 5.84 -0.47 -2.91
C LEU A 47 4.59 -0.11 -3.73
N ILE A 48 4.29 1.18 -3.85
CA ILE A 48 3.15 1.65 -4.65
C ILE A 48 3.34 1.25 -6.12
N GLY A 49 4.54 1.50 -6.67
CA GLY A 49 4.89 1.09 -8.03
C GLY A 49 4.74 -0.41 -8.24
N ARG A 50 5.17 -1.23 -7.27
CA ARG A 50 5.02 -2.69 -7.29
C ARG A 50 3.55 -3.12 -7.26
N LEU A 51 2.75 -2.53 -6.39
CA LEU A 51 1.31 -2.81 -6.34
C LEU A 51 0.62 -2.49 -7.66
N LEU A 52 0.92 -1.34 -8.27
CA LEU A 52 0.36 -0.94 -9.57
C LEU A 52 0.82 -1.86 -10.69
N TYR A 53 2.11 -2.21 -10.71
CA TYR A 53 2.70 -3.09 -11.73
C TYR A 53 2.13 -4.50 -11.67
N ASP A 54 2.18 -5.16 -10.51
CA ASP A 54 1.76 -6.54 -10.35
C ASP A 54 0.23 -6.71 -10.42
N SER A 55 -0.54 -5.65 -10.08
CA SER A 55 -2.00 -5.62 -10.27
C SER A 55 -2.42 -5.36 -11.73
N LYS A 56 -1.47 -5.19 -12.65
CA LYS A 56 -1.71 -4.85 -14.06
C LYS A 56 -2.60 -3.60 -14.23
N ALA A 57 -2.44 -2.65 -13.30
CA ALA A 57 -3.20 -1.41 -13.27
C ALA A 57 -2.60 -0.32 -14.17
N LEU A 58 -1.47 -0.60 -14.79
CA LEU A 58 -0.73 0.33 -15.65
C LEU A 58 -1.07 0.10 -17.12
N PHE A 59 -1.18 1.19 -17.86
CA PHE A 59 -1.32 1.13 -19.31
C PHE A 59 0.03 0.77 -19.96
N GLU A 60 -0.02 0.06 -21.07
CA GLU A 60 1.18 -0.39 -21.82
C GLU A 60 2.09 0.76 -22.20
N ASP A 61 1.52 1.92 -22.57
CA ASP A 61 2.27 3.13 -22.92
C ASP A 61 3.09 3.68 -21.74
N GLN A 62 2.51 3.64 -20.53
CA GLN A 62 3.19 4.08 -19.31
C GLN A 62 4.34 3.14 -18.96
N LEU A 63 4.11 1.84 -19.10
CA LEU A 63 5.12 0.80 -18.89
C LEU A 63 6.31 1.01 -19.83
N ALA A 64 6.05 1.17 -21.12
CA ALA A 64 7.09 1.39 -22.13
C ALA A 64 7.91 2.68 -21.85
N ALA A 65 7.25 3.78 -21.47
CA ALA A 65 7.93 5.03 -21.12
C ALA A 65 8.87 4.89 -19.92
N ILE A 66 8.46 4.14 -18.90
CA ILE A 66 9.25 3.93 -17.68
C ILE A 66 10.40 2.96 -17.94
N GLU A 67 10.19 1.90 -18.72
CA GLU A 67 11.27 1.01 -19.13
C GLU A 67 12.39 1.76 -19.87
N LEU A 68 12.02 2.65 -20.80
CA LEU A 68 12.99 3.50 -21.51
C LEU A 68 13.75 4.43 -20.55
N THR A 69 13.05 5.03 -19.58
CA THR A 69 13.64 5.93 -18.60
C THR A 69 14.57 5.19 -17.65
N SER A 70 14.16 4.01 -17.15
CA SER A 70 14.97 3.15 -16.29
C SER A 70 16.27 2.71 -16.97
N LYS A 71 16.19 2.30 -18.24
CA LYS A 71 17.36 1.96 -19.05
C LYS A 71 18.32 3.15 -19.23
N ARG A 72 17.79 4.37 -19.46
CA ARG A 72 18.61 5.59 -19.59
C ARG A 72 19.33 5.94 -18.28
N LYS A 73 18.71 5.67 -17.12
CA LYS A 73 19.32 5.87 -15.81
C LYS A 73 20.28 4.75 -15.39
N GLY A 74 20.48 3.72 -16.22
CA GLY A 74 21.42 2.63 -15.97
C GLY A 74 20.91 1.56 -15.01
N HIS A 75 19.61 1.52 -14.71
CA HIS A 75 19.02 0.47 -13.89
C HIS A 75 18.94 -0.84 -14.67
N LYS A 76 19.28 -1.96 -14.02
CA LYS A 76 19.19 -3.31 -14.62
C LYS A 76 17.75 -3.83 -14.78
N GLY A 77 16.73 -3.07 -14.26
CA GLY A 77 15.32 -3.41 -14.30
C GLY A 77 14.46 -2.17 -14.39
N ILE A 78 13.14 -2.34 -14.21
CA ILE A 78 12.19 -1.22 -14.17
C ILE A 78 12.31 -0.52 -12.80
N ASP A 79 12.60 0.77 -12.83
CA ASP A 79 12.55 1.59 -11.62
C ASP A 79 11.09 1.89 -11.26
N LEU A 80 10.56 1.14 -10.31
CA LEU A 80 9.16 1.19 -9.90
C LEU A 80 8.80 2.52 -9.22
N ALA A 81 9.76 3.23 -8.64
CA ALA A 81 9.52 4.54 -8.02
C ALA A 81 9.11 5.59 -9.06
N LEU A 82 9.55 5.45 -10.31
CA LEU A 82 9.15 6.35 -11.40
C LEU A 82 7.64 6.35 -11.70
N PHE A 83 6.90 5.33 -11.26
CA PHE A 83 5.44 5.30 -11.37
C PHE A 83 4.75 6.28 -10.42
N THR A 84 5.42 6.68 -9.35
CA THR A 84 4.85 7.53 -8.30
C THR A 84 5.31 8.98 -8.39
N ASP A 85 6.47 9.25 -8.96
CA ASP A 85 7.02 10.59 -9.07
C ASP A 85 6.20 11.46 -10.04
N GLY A 86 5.32 12.28 -9.50
CA GLY A 86 4.37 13.12 -10.24
C GLY A 86 4.94 14.47 -10.62
N LEU A 87 5.52 15.17 -9.66
CA LEU A 87 6.05 16.53 -9.82
C LEU A 87 7.50 16.52 -10.33
N ARG A 88 7.87 17.57 -11.05
CA ARG A 88 9.25 17.74 -11.53
C ARG A 88 10.25 17.80 -10.36
N ASP A 89 9.88 18.55 -9.32
CA ASP A 89 10.72 18.73 -8.13
C ASP A 89 10.88 17.41 -7.34
N GLU A 90 9.85 16.57 -7.31
CA GLU A 90 9.92 15.23 -6.71
C GLU A 90 10.89 14.33 -7.46
N ARG A 91 10.89 14.40 -8.81
CA ARG A 91 11.81 13.63 -9.66
C ARG A 91 13.26 14.10 -9.54
N GLU A 92 13.47 15.40 -9.37
CA GLU A 92 14.82 16.00 -9.22
C GLU A 92 15.41 15.71 -7.83
N GLN A 93 14.56 15.70 -6.78
CA GLN A 93 14.98 15.48 -5.39
C GLN A 93 14.86 14.03 -4.94
N GLY A 94 14.13 13.19 -5.67
CA GLY A 94 13.86 11.78 -5.31
C GLY A 94 13.03 11.62 -4.03
N ILE A 95 12.18 12.62 -3.69
CA ILE A 95 11.32 12.60 -2.51
C ILE A 95 9.89 13.00 -2.88
N THR A 96 8.90 12.42 -2.18
CA THR A 96 7.51 12.86 -2.27
C THR A 96 7.33 14.15 -1.47
N ILE A 97 6.78 15.18 -2.08
CA ILE A 97 6.56 16.52 -1.47
C ILE A 97 5.10 16.72 -1.10
N ASP A 98 4.20 16.43 -2.04
CA ASP A 98 2.76 16.62 -1.86
C ASP A 98 2.02 15.27 -1.86
N VAL A 99 0.73 15.28 -1.50
CA VAL A 99 -0.09 14.08 -1.53
C VAL A 99 -0.48 13.75 -2.95
N ALA A 100 -0.11 12.56 -3.40
CA ALA A 100 -0.56 12.04 -4.68
C ALA A 100 -1.58 10.91 -4.48
N TYR A 101 -2.73 11.02 -5.15
CA TYR A 101 -3.72 9.95 -5.13
C TYR A 101 -3.57 9.05 -6.35
N ARG A 102 -3.49 7.75 -6.11
CA ARG A 102 -3.40 6.71 -7.14
C ARG A 102 -4.59 5.78 -7.02
N TYR A 103 -5.02 5.26 -8.15
CA TYR A 103 -6.20 4.42 -8.24
C TYR A 103 -5.84 3.12 -8.94
N PHE A 104 -6.26 2.00 -8.38
CA PHE A 104 -6.20 0.74 -9.08
C PHE A 104 -7.37 -0.16 -8.69
N THR A 105 -7.60 -1.18 -9.50
CA THR A 105 -8.74 -2.07 -9.33
C THR A 105 -8.27 -3.51 -9.48
N THR A 106 -8.73 -4.35 -8.59
CA THR A 106 -8.62 -5.80 -8.72
C THR A 106 -10.02 -6.38 -9.01
N PRO A 107 -10.14 -7.64 -9.41
CA PRO A 107 -11.45 -8.27 -9.57
C PRO A 107 -12.31 -8.26 -8.30
N LYS A 108 -11.70 -8.06 -7.12
CA LYS A 108 -12.38 -8.11 -5.82
C LYS A 108 -12.69 -6.72 -5.25
N ARG A 109 -11.86 -5.70 -5.54
CA ARG A 109 -11.92 -4.41 -4.85
C ARG A 109 -11.29 -3.28 -5.64
N LYS A 110 -11.81 -2.07 -5.45
CA LYS A 110 -11.20 -0.81 -5.92
C LYS A 110 -10.37 -0.20 -4.80
N PHE A 111 -9.24 0.40 -5.15
CA PHE A 111 -8.31 0.98 -4.19
C PHE A 111 -8.00 2.43 -4.52
N ILE A 112 -7.91 3.25 -3.49
CA ILE A 112 -7.34 4.60 -3.54
C ILE A 112 -6.12 4.60 -2.63
N ILE A 113 -4.97 4.89 -3.20
CA ILE A 113 -3.71 5.08 -2.48
C ILE A 113 -3.50 6.56 -2.25
N ALA A 114 -3.33 6.98 -1.01
CA ALA A 114 -2.77 8.29 -0.69
C ALA A 114 -1.26 8.11 -0.47
N ASP A 115 -0.47 8.47 -1.48
CA ASP A 115 0.98 8.50 -1.35
C ASP A 115 1.36 9.75 -0.57
N THR A 116 2.01 9.56 0.57
CA THR A 116 2.31 10.65 1.50
C THR A 116 3.82 10.81 1.68
N PRO A 117 4.30 12.06 1.83
CA PRO A 117 5.71 12.32 2.04
C PRO A 117 6.23 11.69 3.33
N GLY A 118 7.44 11.12 3.25
CA GLY A 118 8.13 10.56 4.43
C GLY A 118 8.92 11.59 5.23
N HIS A 119 9.17 12.77 4.68
CA HIS A 119 10.02 13.76 5.31
C HIS A 119 9.29 14.58 6.39
N ILE A 120 9.97 14.86 7.50
CA ILE A 120 9.39 15.58 8.67
C ILE A 120 8.77 16.92 8.27
N GLN A 121 9.39 17.64 7.34
CA GLN A 121 8.93 18.97 6.89
C GLN A 121 7.54 18.92 6.24
N TYR A 122 7.15 17.79 5.69
CA TYR A 122 5.89 17.59 4.99
C TYR A 122 4.83 16.83 5.80
N THR A 123 4.99 16.74 7.13
CA THR A 123 4.04 16.05 8.01
C THR A 123 2.60 16.53 7.83
N ARG A 124 2.39 17.84 7.53
CA ARG A 124 1.05 18.38 7.26
C ARG A 124 0.39 17.72 6.04
N ASN A 125 1.15 17.50 4.99
CA ASN A 125 0.65 16.84 3.78
C ASN A 125 0.33 15.37 4.06
N MET A 126 1.15 14.70 4.87
CA MET A 126 0.85 13.35 5.35
C MET A 126 -0.49 13.28 6.08
N VAL A 127 -0.77 14.21 7.01
CA VAL A 127 -2.06 14.29 7.73
C VAL A 127 -3.22 14.45 6.76
N THR A 128 -3.09 15.33 5.75
CA THR A 128 -4.11 15.55 4.74
C THR A 128 -4.40 14.27 3.94
N GLY A 129 -3.38 13.57 3.46
CA GLY A 129 -3.54 12.33 2.69
C GLY A 129 -4.12 11.18 3.52
N ALA A 130 -3.71 11.09 4.79
CA ALA A 130 -4.13 10.01 5.68
C ALA A 130 -5.54 10.20 6.25
N SER A 131 -6.09 11.43 6.26
CA SER A 131 -7.35 11.76 6.96
C SER A 131 -8.58 10.98 6.48
N THR A 132 -8.55 10.47 5.26
CA THR A 132 -9.66 9.68 4.68
C THR A 132 -9.35 8.19 4.54
N ALA A 133 -8.20 7.75 5.05
CA ALA A 133 -7.74 6.37 4.90
C ALA A 133 -8.47 5.42 5.87
N ASN A 134 -8.78 4.23 5.38
CA ASN A 134 -9.30 3.12 6.18
C ASN A 134 -8.17 2.26 6.76
N VAL A 135 -7.02 2.26 6.08
CA VAL A 135 -5.83 1.49 6.45
C VAL A 135 -4.60 2.39 6.32
N ALA A 136 -3.70 2.31 7.29
CA ALA A 136 -2.36 2.88 7.20
C ALA A 136 -1.34 1.76 6.98
N ILE A 137 -0.57 1.85 5.90
CA ILE A 137 0.58 0.98 5.64
C ILE A 137 1.82 1.71 6.11
N ILE A 138 2.48 1.18 7.14
CA ILE A 138 3.71 1.74 7.69
C ILE A 138 4.87 0.88 7.22
N LEU A 139 5.78 1.48 6.44
CA LEU A 139 6.98 0.79 6.00
C LEU A 139 8.11 0.98 7.00
N ILE A 140 8.89 -0.07 7.17
CA ILE A 140 10.11 -0.10 7.96
C ILE A 140 11.20 -0.74 7.12
N ASP A 141 12.30 -0.03 6.89
CA ASP A 141 13.49 -0.63 6.29
C ASP A 141 14.12 -1.60 7.30
N VAL A 142 14.23 -2.86 6.92
CA VAL A 142 14.74 -3.94 7.78
C VAL A 142 16.13 -3.66 8.35
N ARG A 143 16.95 -2.86 7.66
CA ARG A 143 18.31 -2.49 8.09
C ARG A 143 18.31 -1.50 9.26
N HIS A 144 17.30 -0.63 9.33
CA HIS A 144 17.22 0.45 10.30
C HIS A 144 16.29 0.14 11.47
N GLY A 145 15.32 -0.76 11.28
CA GLY A 145 14.30 -1.10 12.28
C GLY A 145 13.37 0.08 12.57
N VAL A 146 12.80 0.11 13.78
CA VAL A 146 11.78 1.09 14.18
C VAL A 146 12.43 2.44 14.51
N MET A 147 12.39 3.35 13.55
CA MET A 147 12.94 4.71 13.68
C MET A 147 11.96 5.67 14.35
N GLU A 148 12.44 6.81 14.85
CA GLU A 148 11.58 7.87 15.43
C GLU A 148 10.55 8.38 14.42
N GLN A 149 10.90 8.45 13.13
CA GLN A 149 9.97 8.85 12.09
C GLN A 149 8.87 7.81 11.88
N THR A 150 9.19 6.51 11.96
CA THR A 150 8.23 5.42 11.93
C THR A 150 7.21 5.54 13.06
N LYS A 151 7.70 5.77 14.30
CA LYS A 151 6.84 5.98 15.49
C LYS A 151 5.94 7.20 15.32
N ARG A 152 6.47 8.30 14.79
CA ARG A 152 5.71 9.52 14.53
C ARG A 152 4.57 9.29 13.54
N HIS A 153 4.84 8.60 12.43
CA HIS A 153 3.83 8.29 11.44
C HIS A 153 2.75 7.35 11.99
N ALA A 154 3.14 6.33 12.76
CA ALA A 154 2.20 5.45 13.43
C ALA A 154 1.33 6.21 14.44
N PHE A 155 1.92 7.15 15.18
CA PHE A 155 1.18 7.99 16.11
C PHE A 155 0.20 8.93 15.40
N ILE A 156 0.58 9.52 14.27
CA ILE A 156 -0.32 10.35 13.45
C ILE A 156 -1.49 9.49 12.93
N ALA A 157 -1.24 8.30 12.41
CA ALA A 157 -2.28 7.38 11.98
C ALA A 157 -3.27 7.06 13.13
N SER A 158 -2.73 6.88 14.35
CA SER A 158 -3.50 6.67 15.57
C SER A 158 -4.35 7.90 15.93
N LEU A 159 -3.80 9.12 15.89
CA LEU A 159 -4.54 10.36 16.15
C LEU A 159 -5.67 10.60 15.14
N LEU A 160 -5.45 10.22 13.89
CA LEU A 160 -6.47 10.27 12.83
C LEU A 160 -7.50 9.14 12.95
N GLN A 161 -7.38 8.30 13.98
CA GLN A 161 -8.29 7.17 14.25
C GLN A 161 -8.39 6.18 13.09
N ILE A 162 -7.31 6.00 12.33
CA ILE A 162 -7.27 4.99 11.26
C ILE A 162 -7.37 3.60 11.93
N PRO A 163 -8.42 2.82 11.62
CA PRO A 163 -8.73 1.64 12.43
C PRO A 163 -7.75 0.47 12.21
N HIS A 164 -7.14 0.39 11.04
CA HIS A 164 -6.29 -0.73 10.65
C HIS A 164 -4.89 -0.25 10.28
N VAL A 165 -3.90 -0.89 10.86
CA VAL A 165 -2.48 -0.61 10.58
C VAL A 165 -1.82 -1.87 10.06
N ILE A 166 -1.13 -1.77 8.93
CA ILE A 166 -0.29 -2.83 8.39
C ILE A 166 1.15 -2.33 8.44
N VAL A 167 1.97 -3.02 9.19
CA VAL A 167 3.41 -2.75 9.27
C VAL A 167 4.12 -3.64 8.29
N CYS A 168 4.66 -3.05 7.22
CA CYS A 168 5.43 -3.75 6.22
C CYS A 168 6.93 -3.63 6.55
N ILE A 169 7.55 -4.72 6.97
CA ILE A 169 9.00 -4.80 7.15
C ILE A 169 9.60 -5.08 5.77
N ASN A 170 10.13 -4.02 5.17
CA ASN A 170 10.53 -3.97 3.77
C ASN A 170 12.04 -4.20 3.60
N LYS A 171 12.41 -4.54 2.37
CA LYS A 171 13.78 -4.84 1.94
C LYS A 171 14.35 -6.10 2.58
N MET A 172 13.49 -7.10 2.79
CA MET A 172 13.90 -8.40 3.34
C MET A 172 14.99 -9.08 2.49
N ASP A 173 15.06 -8.75 1.20
CA ASP A 173 16.12 -9.17 0.27
C ASP A 173 17.53 -8.75 0.72
N LEU A 174 17.66 -7.65 1.45
CA LEU A 174 18.95 -7.13 1.94
C LEU A 174 19.49 -7.84 3.20
N VAL A 175 18.69 -8.71 3.79
CA VAL A 175 19.04 -9.48 5.00
C VAL A 175 18.76 -10.97 4.82
N ASP A 176 18.88 -11.46 3.58
CA ASP A 176 18.67 -12.87 3.22
C ASP A 176 17.35 -13.44 3.76
N TYR A 177 16.29 -12.60 3.78
CA TYR A 177 14.94 -12.96 4.23
C TYR A 177 14.86 -13.52 5.66
N SER A 178 15.72 -13.05 6.56
CA SER A 178 15.90 -13.56 7.92
C SER A 178 14.64 -13.39 8.78
N GLU A 179 14.11 -14.51 9.27
CA GLU A 179 13.01 -14.54 10.25
C GLU A 179 13.40 -13.91 11.59
N GLU A 180 14.63 -14.09 12.03
CA GLU A 180 15.12 -13.54 13.31
C GLU A 180 15.07 -12.01 13.30
N ILE A 181 15.54 -11.37 12.21
CA ILE A 181 15.54 -9.92 12.08
C ILE A 181 14.10 -9.40 12.00
N TYR A 182 13.23 -10.08 11.24
CA TYR A 182 11.81 -9.76 11.18
C TYR A 182 11.17 -9.78 12.58
N ASN A 183 11.36 -10.86 13.34
CA ASN A 183 10.79 -11.01 14.68
C ASN A 183 11.31 -9.94 15.65
N LYS A 184 12.58 -9.57 15.55
CA LYS A 184 13.17 -8.49 16.36
C LYS A 184 12.48 -7.15 16.11
N ILE A 185 12.22 -6.81 14.84
CA ILE A 185 11.54 -5.55 14.49
C ILE A 185 10.06 -5.58 14.90
N ASN A 186 9.41 -6.73 14.78
CA ASN A 186 8.04 -6.93 15.28
C ASN A 186 7.94 -6.58 16.77
N ILE A 187 8.79 -7.20 17.59
CA ILE A 187 8.81 -6.96 19.04
C ILE A 187 9.02 -5.47 19.33
N GLN A 188 9.98 -4.82 18.65
CA GLN A 188 10.25 -3.39 18.84
C GLN A 188 9.02 -2.52 18.52
N PHE A 189 8.27 -2.87 17.47
CA PHE A 189 7.08 -2.10 17.12
C PHE A 189 5.92 -2.42 18.06
N GLU A 190 5.75 -3.66 18.47
CA GLU A 190 4.69 -4.08 19.41
C GLU A 190 4.82 -3.37 20.76
N GLU A 191 6.04 -3.25 21.33
CA GLU A 191 6.29 -2.49 22.55
C GLU A 191 5.84 -1.02 22.43
N PHE A 192 6.06 -0.41 21.26
CA PHE A 192 5.59 0.94 20.99
C PHE A 192 4.07 0.99 20.74
N SER A 193 3.51 -0.02 20.09
CA SER A 193 2.13 -0.05 19.61
C SER A 193 1.09 -0.02 20.71
N SER A 194 1.45 -0.43 21.95
CA SER A 194 0.59 -0.34 23.13
C SER A 194 0.06 1.08 23.42
N LYS A 195 0.71 2.10 22.85
CA LYS A 195 0.36 3.53 22.97
C LYS A 195 -0.53 4.02 21.81
N LEU A 196 -0.82 3.16 20.84
CA LEU A 196 -1.56 3.52 19.64
C LEU A 196 -3.05 3.15 19.77
N TYR A 197 -3.90 3.97 19.20
CA TYR A 197 -5.30 3.63 18.97
C TYR A 197 -5.43 2.98 17.59
N ALA A 198 -5.42 1.66 17.55
CA ALA A 198 -5.68 0.87 16.36
C ALA A 198 -6.51 -0.36 16.74
N LYS A 199 -7.46 -0.76 15.89
CA LYS A 199 -8.28 -1.96 16.14
C LYS A 199 -7.49 -3.23 15.94
N ASP A 200 -6.65 -3.25 14.93
CA ASP A 200 -5.71 -4.33 14.65
C ASP A 200 -4.43 -3.80 14.02
N ILE A 201 -3.33 -4.45 14.32
CA ILE A 201 -2.02 -4.21 13.74
C ILE A 201 -1.53 -5.52 13.16
N ARG A 202 -1.16 -5.52 11.89
CA ARG A 202 -0.63 -6.70 11.19
C ARG A 202 0.76 -6.44 10.68
N PHE A 203 1.61 -7.46 10.75
CA PHE A 203 2.99 -7.39 10.30
C PHE A 203 3.20 -8.27 9.06
N ILE A 204 3.82 -7.72 8.05
CA ILE A 204 4.08 -8.43 6.79
C ILE A 204 5.53 -8.19 6.38
N PRO A 205 6.36 -9.24 6.29
CA PRO A 205 7.69 -9.12 5.71
C PRO A 205 7.59 -9.05 4.18
N ILE A 206 8.19 -8.04 3.57
CA ILE A 206 8.12 -7.83 2.11
C ILE A 206 9.48 -7.50 1.51
N SER A 207 9.64 -7.78 0.23
CA SER A 207 10.55 -7.07 -0.66
C SER A 207 9.73 -6.33 -1.71
N ALA A 208 9.61 -5.02 -1.58
CA ALA A 208 8.90 -4.21 -2.57
C ALA A 208 9.62 -4.21 -3.92
N LEU A 209 10.95 -4.37 -3.92
CA LEU A 209 11.76 -4.43 -5.13
C LEU A 209 11.51 -5.72 -5.91
N ASP A 210 11.53 -6.86 -5.24
CA ASP A 210 11.39 -8.19 -5.87
C ASP A 210 9.92 -8.64 -5.97
N GLY A 211 9.02 -8.02 -5.18
CA GLY A 211 7.59 -8.32 -5.14
C GLY A 211 7.20 -9.39 -4.12
N ASP A 212 8.14 -9.80 -3.27
CA ASP A 212 7.90 -10.82 -2.25
C ASP A 212 6.85 -10.36 -1.24
N ASN A 213 5.81 -11.17 -1.04
CA ASN A 213 4.66 -10.92 -0.16
C ASN A 213 3.91 -9.59 -0.42
N VAL A 214 4.07 -8.99 -1.60
CA VAL A 214 3.30 -7.80 -1.99
C VAL A 214 1.96 -8.22 -2.60
N VAL A 215 1.96 -8.85 -3.76
CA VAL A 215 0.76 -9.39 -4.42
C VAL A 215 0.71 -10.91 -4.28
N ASN A 216 1.84 -11.55 -4.50
CA ASN A 216 2.00 -12.99 -4.42
C ASN A 216 2.81 -13.37 -3.17
N ARG A 217 2.58 -14.60 -2.68
CA ARG A 217 3.36 -15.14 -1.58
C ARG A 217 4.81 -15.32 -2.01
N SER A 218 5.73 -14.93 -1.12
CA SER A 218 7.16 -15.16 -1.32
C SER A 218 7.51 -16.63 -1.30
N LYS A 219 8.48 -17.01 -2.13
CA LYS A 219 9.14 -18.33 -2.09
C LYS A 219 10.39 -18.31 -1.21
N ASN A 220 10.85 -17.13 -0.82
CA ASN A 220 12.05 -16.93 -0.02
C ASN A 220 11.75 -16.84 1.47
N MET A 221 10.47 -16.71 1.85
CA MET A 221 10.00 -16.56 3.23
C MET A 221 8.96 -17.62 3.57
N ASP A 222 9.32 -18.91 3.46
CA ASP A 222 8.42 -20.04 3.74
C ASP A 222 7.97 -20.08 5.22
N TRP A 223 8.74 -19.47 6.11
CA TRP A 223 8.44 -19.31 7.52
C TRP A 223 7.26 -18.36 7.76
N TYR A 224 6.98 -17.42 6.85
CA TYR A 224 5.85 -16.50 6.98
C TYR A 224 4.56 -17.15 6.49
N GLN A 225 3.64 -17.43 7.42
CA GLN A 225 2.38 -18.11 7.11
C GLN A 225 1.20 -17.15 6.87
N GLY A 226 1.43 -15.82 6.99
CA GLY A 226 0.41 -14.80 6.74
C GLY A 226 0.08 -14.63 5.25
N ALA A 227 -0.94 -13.81 4.99
CA ALA A 227 -1.32 -13.44 3.62
C ALA A 227 -0.38 -12.33 3.07
N PRO A 228 -0.17 -12.28 1.74
CA PRO A 228 0.47 -11.14 1.10
C PRO A 228 -0.29 -9.83 1.34
N LEU A 229 0.39 -8.69 1.15
CA LEU A 229 -0.15 -7.37 1.42
C LEU A 229 -1.48 -7.11 0.68
N LEU A 230 -1.53 -7.36 -0.62
CA LEU A 230 -2.75 -7.13 -1.41
C LEU A 230 -3.94 -7.99 -0.94
N ASN A 231 -3.69 -9.18 -0.42
CA ASN A 231 -4.74 -10.05 0.11
C ASN A 231 -5.19 -9.64 1.52
N THR A 232 -4.35 -8.89 2.24
CA THR A 232 -4.65 -8.34 3.56
C THR A 232 -5.45 -7.05 3.45
N LEU A 233 -5.30 -6.31 2.35
CA LEU A 233 -6.08 -5.13 1.97
C LEU A 233 -7.46 -5.53 1.42
#